data_1a408c1ee9b12a346320d4aead8bd388
#
_entry.id   1a408c1ee9b12a346320d4aead8bd388
#
_cell.length_a   1.000
_cell.length_b   1.000
_cell.length_c   1.000
_cell.angle_alpha   90.00
_cell.angle_beta   90.00
_cell.angle_gamma   90.00
#
_symmetry.space_group_name_H-M   'P 1'
#
loop_
_entity.id
_entity.type
_entity.pdbx_description
1 polymer ?
#
loop_
_entity_poly.entity_id
_entity_poly.type
_entity_poly.pdbx_seq_one_letter_code
_entity_poly.pdbx_strand_id
1 'polypeptide(L)'
;MEGQKLIFDCNALCALAEVRDETFDAPLALAGEGLWAGVLSSGRCRAETPGAHVTSGTSGDLLLCAGSAQLVPAEPCHLLAVRLTGQAAGLFAAGLGHGRFAAGAACPNAAELMALLCQDGPNGSPQQSQTAYALLCELARADEPPRRLSPLVTAAVDAIRNNYIGLYGVEELSRQLGVSKCHLVRCFSAEMGVSPGKYLTGVRIEAAKLLLLEREYSLELIAGLCGFSSATYLCRVFKRETGQTPAAWRDSNAPAPARHLPPQSNEIYL
;
A
#
# COMPACT_ATOMS: atom_id res chain seq x y z
N MET A 1 15.85 -45.50 -8.51
CA MET A 1 16.19 -44.14 -8.97
C MET A 1 15.70 -43.17 -7.90
N GLU A 2 16.62 -42.80 -7.00
CA GLU A 2 16.34 -41.79 -5.98
C GLU A 2 16.11 -40.45 -6.69
N GLY A 3 14.92 -39.90 -6.53
CA GLY A 3 14.57 -38.58 -7.06
C GLY A 3 15.44 -37.52 -6.39
N GLN A 4 16.32 -36.92 -7.15
CA GLN A 4 17.14 -35.80 -6.74
C GLN A 4 16.19 -34.66 -6.32
N LYS A 5 16.04 -34.44 -5.00
CA LYS A 5 15.21 -33.37 -4.43
C LYS A 5 15.92 -32.08 -4.81
N LEU A 6 15.30 -31.30 -5.68
CA LEU A 6 15.76 -29.92 -6.00
C LEU A 6 15.67 -29.10 -4.72
N ILE A 7 16.83 -28.85 -4.11
CA ILE A 7 16.90 -27.92 -2.95
C ILE A 7 17.15 -26.52 -3.53
N PHE A 8 16.08 -25.73 -3.63
CA PHE A 8 16.18 -24.33 -3.98
C PHE A 8 16.29 -23.51 -2.69
N ASP A 9 17.42 -22.84 -2.52
CA ASP A 9 17.63 -21.91 -1.39
C ASP A 9 17.07 -20.53 -1.74
N CYS A 10 15.85 -20.26 -1.27
CA CYS A 10 15.20 -18.98 -1.46
C CYS A 10 15.98 -17.83 -0.81
N ASN A 11 16.72 -18.11 0.29
CA ASN A 11 17.49 -17.11 1.02
C ASN A 11 18.72 -16.64 0.24
N ALA A 12 19.27 -17.49 -0.63
CA ALA A 12 20.33 -17.09 -1.54
C ALA A 12 19.87 -16.02 -2.55
N LEU A 13 18.56 -16.00 -2.88
CA LEU A 13 17.99 -14.97 -3.75
C LEU A 13 17.71 -13.67 -3.00
N CYS A 14 16.94 -13.74 -1.92
CA CYS A 14 16.58 -12.59 -1.08
C CYS A 14 16.24 -13.06 0.34
N ALA A 15 16.93 -12.54 1.34
CA ALA A 15 16.72 -12.87 2.74
C ALA A 15 16.59 -11.60 3.59
N LEU A 16 15.74 -11.67 4.62
CA LEU A 16 15.73 -10.71 5.69
C LEU A 16 16.88 -11.00 6.65
N ALA A 17 17.78 -10.02 6.82
CA ALA A 17 18.94 -10.15 7.69
C ALA A 17 18.79 -9.42 9.01
N GLU A 18 18.06 -8.30 9.04
CA GLU A 18 17.91 -7.47 10.22
C GLU A 18 16.61 -6.65 10.14
N VAL A 19 16.07 -6.32 11.30
CA VAL A 19 14.90 -5.44 11.48
C VAL A 19 15.25 -4.36 12.48
N ARG A 20 14.82 -3.13 12.21
CA ARG A 20 14.86 -1.98 13.09
C ARG A 20 13.48 -1.36 13.15
N ASP A 21 12.96 -1.24 14.35
CA ASP A 21 11.68 -0.56 14.63
C ASP A 21 11.92 0.29 15.87
N GLU A 22 12.38 1.51 15.68
CA GLU A 22 12.87 2.34 16.78
C GLU A 22 12.61 3.83 16.60
N THR A 23 12.42 4.51 17.73
CA THR A 23 12.38 5.96 17.79
C THR A 23 13.77 6.48 18.19
N PHE A 24 14.27 7.50 17.49
CA PHE A 24 15.58 8.06 17.74
C PHE A 24 15.56 9.60 17.67
N ASP A 25 16.32 10.23 18.57
CA ASP A 25 16.54 11.67 18.68
C ASP A 25 18.04 12.04 18.61
N ALA A 26 18.88 11.01 18.51
CA ALA A 26 20.33 11.10 18.31
C ALA A 26 20.73 10.36 17.01
N PRO A 27 21.95 10.59 16.48
CA PRO A 27 22.38 9.92 15.25
C PRO A 27 22.28 8.39 15.34
N LEU A 28 21.54 7.78 14.40
CA LEU A 28 21.34 6.35 14.28
C LEU A 28 22.20 5.78 13.16
N ALA A 29 23.04 4.78 13.46
CA ALA A 29 23.84 4.10 12.46
C ALA A 29 23.11 2.85 11.92
N LEU A 30 22.95 2.78 10.61
CA LEU A 30 22.59 1.57 9.87
C LEU A 30 23.89 0.98 9.31
N ALA A 31 24.16 -0.28 9.61
CA ALA A 31 25.42 -0.93 9.21
C ALA A 31 25.16 -2.34 8.66
N GLY A 32 26.10 -2.85 7.88
CA GLY A 32 26.08 -4.21 7.32
C GLY A 32 25.95 -4.23 5.81
N GLU A 33 26.33 -5.37 5.21
CA GLU A 33 26.21 -5.58 3.77
C GLU A 33 24.74 -5.81 3.35
N GLY A 34 24.39 -5.40 2.14
CA GLY A 34 23.08 -5.57 1.55
C GLY A 34 22.34 -4.25 1.36
N LEU A 35 21.03 -4.34 1.30
CA LEU A 35 20.13 -3.21 1.11
C LEU A 35 19.39 -2.92 2.41
N TRP A 36 19.51 -1.71 2.91
CA TRP A 36 18.59 -1.16 3.90
C TRP A 36 17.41 -0.49 3.18
N ALA A 37 16.22 -0.88 3.56
CA ALA A 37 14.97 -0.24 3.16
C ALA A 37 14.17 0.13 4.42
N GLY A 38 13.71 1.37 4.52
CA GLY A 38 12.99 1.83 5.71
C GLY A 38 11.89 2.83 5.37
N VAL A 39 10.91 2.97 6.25
CA VAL A 39 9.87 4.01 6.22
C VAL A 39 10.07 4.91 7.41
N LEU A 40 10.17 6.20 7.17
CA LEU A 40 10.16 7.21 8.22
C LEU A 40 8.70 7.49 8.59
N SER A 41 8.23 6.94 9.70
CA SER A 41 6.83 7.06 10.14
C SER A 41 6.53 8.42 10.76
N SER A 42 7.54 9.05 11.38
CA SER A 42 7.44 10.40 11.95
C SER A 42 8.78 11.12 11.96
N GLY A 43 8.73 12.44 12.01
CA GLY A 43 9.91 13.30 12.11
C GLY A 43 10.55 13.61 10.77
N ARG A 44 11.75 14.21 10.87
CA ARG A 44 12.59 14.59 9.74
C ARG A 44 14.04 14.29 10.06
N CYS A 45 14.72 13.60 9.16
CA CYS A 45 16.13 13.30 9.31
C CYS A 45 16.91 13.47 7.99
N ARG A 46 18.23 13.48 8.11
CA ARG A 46 19.17 13.39 7.00
C ARG A 46 19.85 12.03 7.03
N ALA A 47 20.04 11.43 5.86
CA ALA A 47 20.84 10.24 5.69
C ALA A 47 22.21 10.66 5.10
N GLU A 48 23.27 10.28 5.78
CA GLU A 48 24.66 10.49 5.38
C GLU A 48 25.26 9.14 5.02
N THR A 49 25.68 8.98 3.77
CA THR A 49 26.29 7.74 3.27
C THR A 49 27.77 7.96 2.94
N PRO A 50 28.61 6.90 2.96
CA PRO A 50 29.99 7.02 2.53
C PRO A 50 30.10 7.58 1.12
N GLY A 51 30.92 8.63 0.92
CA GLY A 51 31.03 9.33 -0.37
C GLY A 51 30.35 10.70 -0.40
N ALA A 52 29.90 11.24 0.75
CA ALA A 52 29.42 12.61 0.95
C ALA A 52 28.08 12.98 0.29
N HIS A 53 27.23 12.03 -0.02
CA HIS A 53 25.85 12.32 -0.43
C HIS A 53 24.96 12.42 0.81
N VAL A 54 24.38 13.60 1.00
CA VAL A 54 23.40 13.87 2.06
C VAL A 54 22.04 14.01 1.42
N THR A 55 21.10 13.19 1.85
CA THR A 55 19.69 13.29 1.45
C THR A 55 18.83 13.51 2.68
N SER A 56 17.71 14.23 2.51
CA SER A 56 16.77 14.51 3.59
C SER A 56 15.44 13.83 3.34
N GLY A 57 14.87 13.26 4.38
CA GLY A 57 13.54 12.65 4.36
C GLY A 57 12.66 13.20 5.46
N THR A 58 11.37 13.10 5.22
CA THR A 58 10.28 13.50 6.11
C THR A 58 9.33 12.34 6.35
N SER A 59 8.43 12.49 7.29
CA SER A 59 7.40 11.48 7.55
C SER A 59 6.69 11.03 6.26
N GLY A 60 6.62 9.72 6.06
CA GLY A 60 6.07 9.07 4.86
C GLY A 60 7.10 8.75 3.78
N ASP A 61 8.36 9.24 3.89
CA ASP A 61 9.39 8.93 2.92
C ASP A 61 10.04 7.56 3.17
N LEU A 62 10.49 6.94 2.07
CA LEU A 62 11.22 5.69 2.06
C LEU A 62 12.73 5.95 2.05
N LEU A 63 13.44 5.38 3.00
CA LEU A 63 14.90 5.32 2.99
C LEU A 63 15.35 4.10 2.19
N LEU A 64 16.27 4.29 1.25
CA LEU A 64 16.97 3.24 0.52
C LEU A 64 18.47 3.47 0.63
N CYS A 65 19.21 2.49 1.13
CA CYS A 65 20.65 2.61 1.33
C CYS A 65 21.37 1.30 1.05
N ALA A 66 22.40 1.34 0.23
CA ALA A 66 23.32 0.23 0.02
C ALA A 66 24.45 0.25 1.08
N GLY A 67 24.57 -0.82 1.85
CA GLY A 67 25.59 -0.93 2.89
C GLY A 67 25.26 -0.10 4.14
N SER A 68 26.09 0.86 4.49
CA SER A 68 25.95 1.64 5.73
C SER A 68 25.48 3.08 5.48
N ALA A 69 24.70 3.61 6.43
CA ALA A 69 24.30 5.02 6.49
C ALA A 69 24.25 5.50 7.93
N GLN A 70 24.43 6.80 8.13
CA GLN A 70 24.14 7.47 9.38
C GLN A 70 22.91 8.37 9.21
N LEU A 71 21.91 8.15 10.03
CA LEU A 71 20.70 8.98 10.07
C LEU A 71 20.88 10.02 11.16
N VAL A 72 20.79 11.29 10.80
CA VAL A 72 20.92 12.43 11.71
C VAL A 72 19.55 13.08 11.83
N PRO A 73 18.86 12.94 12.97
CA PRO A 73 17.54 13.51 13.17
C PRO A 73 17.60 15.03 13.31
N ALA A 74 16.63 15.74 12.74
CA ALA A 74 16.38 17.15 12.99
C ALA A 74 15.34 17.37 14.09
N GLU A 75 14.56 16.34 14.37
CA GLU A 75 13.53 16.22 15.40
C GLU A 75 13.35 14.73 15.73
N PRO A 76 12.71 14.33 16.84
CA PRO A 76 12.49 12.92 17.14
C PRO A 76 11.83 12.19 15.98
N CYS A 77 12.48 11.13 15.51
CA CYS A 77 12.07 10.34 14.35
C CYS A 77 11.71 8.92 14.76
N HIS A 78 10.75 8.34 14.06
CA HIS A 78 10.46 6.91 14.15
C HIS A 78 10.72 6.23 12.81
N LEU A 79 11.57 5.21 12.80
CA LEU A 79 11.98 4.46 11.62
C LEU A 79 11.60 2.99 11.77
N LEU A 80 10.88 2.47 10.78
CA LEU A 80 10.74 1.05 10.53
C LEU A 80 11.65 0.69 9.36
N ALA A 81 12.68 -0.14 9.58
CA ALA A 81 13.63 -0.51 8.54
C ALA A 81 13.97 -2.00 8.57
N VAL A 82 14.24 -2.54 7.39
CA VAL A 82 14.68 -3.90 7.19
C VAL A 82 15.97 -3.92 6.38
N ARG A 83 16.87 -4.85 6.70
CA ARG A 83 18.06 -5.12 5.91
C ARG A 83 17.88 -6.41 5.12
N LEU A 84 17.97 -6.29 3.81
CA LEU A 84 17.82 -7.39 2.87
C LEU A 84 19.19 -7.79 2.33
N THR A 85 19.43 -9.10 2.23
CA THR A 85 20.64 -9.71 1.69
C THR A 85 20.30 -10.73 0.62
N GLY A 86 21.31 -11.31 -0.01
CA GLY A 86 21.13 -12.25 -1.11
C GLY A 86 21.37 -11.61 -2.48
N GLN A 87 21.32 -12.43 -3.54
CA GLN A 87 21.72 -12.01 -4.88
C GLN A 87 20.87 -10.88 -5.44
N ALA A 88 19.53 -10.95 -5.27
CA ALA A 88 18.62 -9.92 -5.77
C ALA A 88 18.79 -8.61 -5.01
N ALA A 89 18.93 -8.65 -3.67
CA ALA A 89 19.18 -7.47 -2.85
C ALA A 89 20.54 -6.84 -3.18
N GLY A 90 21.57 -7.64 -3.44
CA GLY A 90 22.89 -7.16 -3.85
C GLY A 90 22.86 -6.46 -5.20
N LEU A 91 22.17 -7.01 -6.20
CA LEU A 91 21.99 -6.38 -7.51
C LEU A 91 21.23 -5.06 -7.40
N PHE A 92 20.17 -5.03 -6.61
CA PHE A 92 19.43 -3.81 -6.35
C PHE A 92 20.30 -2.75 -5.67
N ALA A 93 21.02 -3.11 -4.62
CA ALA A 93 21.93 -2.22 -3.90
C ALA A 93 23.04 -1.66 -4.80
N ALA A 94 23.59 -2.49 -5.69
CA ALA A 94 24.60 -2.06 -6.67
C ALA A 94 24.05 -1.03 -7.68
N GLY A 95 22.78 -1.18 -8.08
CA GLY A 95 22.09 -0.24 -8.97
C GLY A 95 21.70 1.07 -8.30
N LEU A 96 21.56 1.09 -6.96
CA LEU A 96 21.10 2.26 -6.22
C LEU A 96 22.12 3.42 -6.23
N GLY A 97 23.39 3.14 -6.38
CA GLY A 97 24.50 4.09 -6.37
C GLY A 97 24.76 4.70 -5.00
N HIS A 98 23.84 5.50 -4.48
CA HIS A 98 23.96 6.18 -3.17
C HIS A 98 22.67 6.01 -2.36
N GLY A 99 22.79 6.09 -1.03
CA GLY A 99 21.62 6.12 -0.16
C GLY A 99 20.76 7.35 -0.42
N ARG A 100 19.44 7.17 -0.42
CA ARG A 100 18.49 8.24 -0.72
C ARG A 100 17.18 8.05 0.00
N PHE A 101 16.43 9.15 0.12
CA PHE A 101 15.01 9.11 0.40
C PHE A 101 14.22 9.17 -0.92
N ALA A 102 13.17 8.39 -0.98
CA ALA A 102 12.19 8.40 -2.07
C ALA A 102 10.80 8.67 -1.48
N ALA A 103 9.92 9.30 -2.25
CA ALA A 103 8.57 9.55 -1.79
C ALA A 103 7.83 8.22 -1.58
N GLY A 104 7.27 7.99 -0.38
CA GLY A 104 6.55 6.77 -0.05
C GLY A 104 5.33 6.52 -0.94
N ALA A 105 4.74 7.59 -1.49
CA ALA A 105 3.66 7.49 -2.46
C ALA A 105 4.04 6.74 -3.77
N ALA A 106 5.34 6.60 -4.07
CA ALA A 106 5.81 5.83 -5.22
C ALA A 106 5.71 4.31 -4.97
N CYS A 107 5.74 3.88 -3.70
CA CYS A 107 5.72 2.47 -3.30
C CYS A 107 4.66 2.25 -2.20
N PRO A 108 3.36 2.29 -2.54
CA PRO A 108 2.27 2.28 -1.56
C PRO A 108 2.23 1.03 -0.68
N ASN A 109 2.72 -0.11 -1.18
CA ASN A 109 2.72 -1.38 -0.45
C ASN A 109 4.02 -1.61 0.36
N ALA A 110 5.02 -0.74 0.24
CA ALA A 110 6.33 -0.95 0.87
C ALA A 110 6.22 -1.01 2.41
N ALA A 111 5.44 -0.12 3.02
CA ALA A 111 5.26 -0.07 4.47
C ALA A 111 4.58 -1.34 5.00
N GLU A 112 3.56 -1.86 4.30
CA GLU A 112 2.86 -3.09 4.66
C GLU A 112 3.80 -4.31 4.55
N LEU A 113 4.55 -4.43 3.45
CA LEU A 113 5.51 -5.51 3.26
C LEU A 113 6.63 -5.47 4.31
N MET A 114 7.13 -4.29 4.68
CA MET A 114 8.10 -4.14 5.77
C MET A 114 7.49 -4.56 7.11
N ALA A 115 6.26 -4.13 7.42
CA ALA A 115 5.58 -4.51 8.66
C ALA A 115 5.40 -6.04 8.75
N LEU A 116 5.05 -6.72 7.65
CA LEU A 116 4.98 -8.18 7.61
C LEU A 116 6.34 -8.83 7.87
N LEU A 117 7.42 -8.30 7.30
CA LEU A 117 8.77 -8.81 7.56
C LEU A 117 9.22 -8.60 9.02
N CYS A 118 8.72 -7.57 9.68
CA CYS A 118 9.07 -7.25 11.06
C CYS A 118 8.37 -8.14 12.09
N GLN A 119 7.20 -8.71 11.76
CA GLN A 119 6.39 -9.48 12.72
C GLN A 119 7.13 -10.68 13.31
N ASP A 120 7.86 -11.42 12.48
CA ASP A 120 8.52 -12.67 12.88
C ASP A 120 10.04 -12.53 13.06
N GLY A 121 10.59 -11.36 12.77
CA GLY A 121 12.04 -11.18 12.69
C GLY A 121 12.70 -12.08 11.63
N PRO A 122 14.05 -12.07 11.51
CA PRO A 122 14.74 -12.93 10.56
C PRO A 122 14.58 -14.42 10.91
N ASN A 123 13.82 -15.17 10.12
CA ASN A 123 13.54 -16.60 10.36
C ASN A 123 13.96 -17.54 9.22
N GLY A 124 14.38 -16.96 8.07
CA GLY A 124 14.86 -17.72 6.91
C GLY A 124 13.82 -18.59 6.22
N SER A 125 12.52 -18.37 6.48
CA SER A 125 11.46 -19.16 5.84
C SER A 125 11.29 -18.79 4.36
N PRO A 126 10.83 -19.73 3.51
CA PRO A 126 10.53 -19.43 2.11
C PRO A 126 9.50 -18.31 1.94
N GLN A 127 8.52 -18.22 2.84
CA GLN A 127 7.51 -17.16 2.85
C GLN A 127 8.14 -15.80 3.11
N GLN A 128 9.08 -15.73 4.06
CA GLN A 128 9.81 -14.50 4.34
C GLN A 128 10.66 -14.06 3.14
N SER A 129 11.33 -14.99 2.47
CA SER A 129 12.08 -14.70 1.23
C SER A 129 11.17 -14.19 0.10
N GLN A 130 9.97 -14.74 -0.04
CA GLN A 130 8.97 -14.24 -1.00
C GLN A 130 8.53 -12.80 -0.68
N THR A 131 8.24 -12.50 0.59
CA THR A 131 7.87 -11.16 1.03
C THR A 131 9.02 -10.17 0.84
N ALA A 132 10.26 -10.59 1.17
CA ALA A 132 11.46 -9.78 0.96
C ALA A 132 11.70 -9.48 -0.53
N TYR A 133 11.50 -10.46 -1.42
CA TYR A 133 11.59 -10.25 -2.86
C TYR A 133 10.45 -9.37 -3.40
N ALA A 134 9.23 -9.54 -2.90
CA ALA A 134 8.11 -8.67 -3.25
C ALA A 134 8.39 -7.22 -2.85
N LEU A 135 9.01 -6.99 -1.68
CA LEU A 135 9.46 -5.66 -1.26
C LEU A 135 10.49 -5.09 -2.23
N LEU A 136 11.49 -5.85 -2.68
CA LEU A 136 12.45 -5.38 -3.69
C LEU A 136 11.76 -4.98 -5.01
N CYS A 137 10.78 -5.76 -5.47
CA CYS A 137 9.99 -5.44 -6.66
C CYS A 137 9.19 -4.14 -6.50
N GLU A 138 8.64 -3.91 -5.30
CA GLU A 138 7.92 -2.67 -4.99
C GLU A 138 8.88 -1.48 -4.95
N LEU A 139 10.04 -1.63 -4.31
CA LEU A 139 11.07 -0.58 -4.21
C LEU A 139 11.69 -0.23 -5.56
N ALA A 140 11.78 -1.18 -6.50
CA ALA A 140 12.24 -0.91 -7.87
C ALA A 140 11.36 0.12 -8.59
N ARG A 141 10.09 0.24 -8.19
CA ARG A 141 9.17 1.27 -8.71
C ARG A 141 9.51 2.67 -8.23
N ALA A 142 10.24 2.80 -7.12
CA ALA A 142 10.70 4.11 -6.63
C ALA A 142 11.68 4.80 -7.59
N ASP A 143 12.34 4.05 -8.47
CA ASP A 143 13.23 4.56 -9.52
C ASP A 143 12.51 4.92 -10.81
N GLU A 144 11.32 4.40 -11.01
CA GLU A 144 10.49 4.92 -12.09
C GLU A 144 10.16 6.38 -11.73
N PRO A 145 10.50 7.35 -12.60
CA PRO A 145 10.04 8.72 -12.39
C PRO A 145 8.53 8.60 -12.15
N PRO A 146 7.98 9.23 -11.10
CA PRO A 146 6.55 9.14 -10.83
C PRO A 146 5.86 9.38 -12.17
N ARG A 147 5.08 8.41 -12.65
CA ARG A 147 4.33 8.58 -13.89
C ARG A 147 3.53 9.84 -13.69
N ARG A 148 4.08 10.97 -14.17
CA ARG A 148 3.37 12.25 -14.09
C ARG A 148 2.18 12.07 -14.99
N LEU A 149 1.06 11.76 -14.35
CA LEU A 149 -0.21 11.78 -15.04
C LEU A 149 -0.33 13.14 -15.73
N SER A 150 -0.80 13.14 -16.95
CA SER A 150 -1.09 14.40 -17.62
C SER A 150 -2.08 15.23 -16.77
N PRO A 151 -2.07 16.55 -16.88
CA PRO A 151 -3.02 17.40 -16.13
C PRO A 151 -4.48 16.95 -16.31
N LEU A 152 -4.82 16.46 -17.49
CA LEU A 152 -6.14 15.91 -17.79
C LEU A 152 -6.44 14.66 -16.96
N VAL A 153 -5.50 13.70 -16.90
CA VAL A 153 -5.71 12.45 -16.17
C VAL A 153 -5.69 12.69 -14.66
N THR A 154 -4.82 13.57 -14.17
CA THR A 154 -4.81 14.01 -12.78
C THR A 154 -6.16 14.60 -12.39
N ALA A 155 -6.65 15.59 -13.15
CA ALA A 155 -7.96 16.20 -12.90
C ALA A 155 -9.12 15.18 -12.96
N ALA A 156 -9.04 14.18 -13.85
CA ALA A 156 -10.03 13.12 -13.94
C ALA A 156 -10.01 12.21 -12.70
N VAL A 157 -8.84 11.83 -12.21
CA VAL A 157 -8.68 11.03 -10.98
C VAL A 157 -9.22 11.79 -9.77
N ASP A 158 -8.87 13.07 -9.63
CA ASP A 158 -9.34 13.94 -8.54
C ASP A 158 -10.86 14.13 -8.59
N ALA A 159 -11.43 14.39 -9.77
CA ALA A 159 -12.88 14.50 -9.94
C ALA A 159 -13.62 13.21 -9.55
N ILE A 160 -13.08 12.04 -9.94
CA ILE A 160 -13.66 10.75 -9.55
C ILE A 160 -13.57 10.55 -8.05
N ARG A 161 -12.40 10.74 -7.43
CA ARG A 161 -12.22 10.51 -5.99
C ARG A 161 -13.06 11.43 -5.13
N ASN A 162 -13.17 12.70 -5.52
CA ASN A 162 -13.91 13.70 -4.75
C ASN A 162 -15.42 13.62 -4.95
N ASN A 163 -15.91 13.06 -6.06
CA ASN A 163 -17.33 13.03 -6.39
C ASN A 163 -17.83 11.73 -7.01
N TYR A 164 -17.28 10.58 -6.62
CA TYR A 164 -17.69 9.27 -7.17
C TYR A 164 -19.19 8.96 -6.98
N ILE A 165 -19.84 9.54 -5.98
CA ILE A 165 -21.26 9.36 -5.69
C ILE A 165 -22.11 10.07 -6.76
N GLY A 166 -21.81 11.34 -7.04
CA GLY A 166 -22.59 12.20 -7.93
C GLY A 166 -22.28 12.02 -9.43
N LEU A 167 -21.20 11.34 -9.79
CA LEU A 167 -20.83 11.11 -11.19
C LEU A 167 -21.72 10.06 -11.85
N TYR A 168 -22.53 10.46 -12.85
CA TYR A 168 -23.36 9.50 -13.61
C TYR A 168 -22.56 8.69 -14.65
N GLY A 169 -21.26 8.95 -14.82
CA GLY A 169 -20.39 8.17 -15.68
C GLY A 169 -19.34 9.00 -16.44
N VAL A 170 -18.67 8.33 -17.38
CA VAL A 170 -17.55 8.90 -18.14
C VAL A 170 -17.97 10.09 -19.02
N GLU A 171 -19.20 10.11 -19.46
CA GLU A 171 -19.77 11.20 -20.29
C GLU A 171 -19.86 12.52 -19.52
N GLU A 172 -20.33 12.45 -18.29
CA GLU A 172 -20.39 13.61 -17.42
C GLU A 172 -18.99 14.07 -17.00
N LEU A 173 -18.12 13.13 -16.64
CA LEU A 173 -16.73 13.42 -16.30
C LEU A 173 -16.02 14.14 -17.46
N SER A 174 -16.19 13.69 -18.70
CA SER A 174 -15.59 14.34 -19.87
C SER A 174 -16.12 15.75 -20.09
N ARG A 175 -17.43 15.97 -19.84
CA ARG A 175 -18.05 17.28 -19.91
C ARG A 175 -17.52 18.24 -18.84
N GLN A 176 -17.38 17.78 -17.59
CA GLN A 176 -16.79 18.57 -16.50
C GLN A 176 -15.34 18.98 -16.80
N LEU A 177 -14.58 18.12 -17.48
CA LEU A 177 -13.19 18.37 -17.84
C LEU A 177 -13.02 19.13 -19.18
N GLY A 178 -14.12 19.46 -19.87
CA GLY A 178 -14.08 20.19 -21.13
C GLY A 178 -13.46 19.46 -22.31
N VAL A 179 -13.49 18.10 -22.30
CA VAL A 179 -12.90 17.26 -23.35
C VAL A 179 -13.91 16.28 -23.91
N SER A 180 -13.63 15.73 -25.11
CA SER A 180 -14.46 14.66 -25.66
C SER A 180 -14.26 13.35 -24.87
N LYS A 181 -15.34 12.55 -24.74
CA LYS A 181 -15.31 11.25 -24.09
C LYS A 181 -14.24 10.32 -24.65
N CYS A 182 -14.09 10.29 -25.97
CA CYS A 182 -13.08 9.45 -26.63
C CYS A 182 -11.65 9.88 -26.27
N HIS A 183 -11.40 11.18 -26.19
CA HIS A 183 -10.10 11.71 -25.79
C HIS A 183 -9.78 11.34 -24.34
N LEU A 184 -10.73 11.58 -23.42
CA LEU A 184 -10.57 11.21 -22.02
C LEU A 184 -10.30 9.70 -21.85
N VAL A 185 -11.12 8.84 -22.47
CA VAL A 185 -10.95 7.37 -22.36
C VAL A 185 -9.58 6.95 -22.88
N ARG A 186 -9.13 7.48 -24.02
CA ARG A 186 -7.84 7.13 -24.58
C ARG A 186 -6.67 7.55 -23.68
N CYS A 187 -6.63 8.81 -23.24
CA CYS A 187 -5.55 9.33 -22.39
C CYS A 187 -5.54 8.63 -21.03
N PHE A 188 -6.69 8.54 -20.40
CA PHE A 188 -6.82 7.89 -19.08
C PHE A 188 -6.41 6.41 -19.13
N SER A 189 -6.87 5.66 -20.14
CA SER A 189 -6.52 4.23 -20.27
C SER A 189 -5.04 4.03 -20.60
N ALA A 190 -4.44 4.91 -21.40
CA ALA A 190 -3.02 4.85 -21.71
C ALA A 190 -2.13 5.09 -20.48
N GLU A 191 -2.53 6.00 -19.59
CA GLU A 191 -1.75 6.38 -18.42
C GLU A 191 -2.06 5.51 -17.18
N MET A 192 -3.35 5.16 -16.98
CA MET A 192 -3.81 4.41 -15.79
C MET A 192 -3.91 2.89 -16.01
N GLY A 193 -3.78 2.42 -17.25
CA GLY A 193 -3.95 0.99 -17.59
C GLY A 193 -5.39 0.47 -17.54
N VAL A 194 -6.34 1.30 -17.10
CA VAL A 194 -7.77 0.96 -16.99
C VAL A 194 -8.64 2.10 -17.49
N SER A 195 -9.84 1.81 -17.98
CA SER A 195 -10.75 2.87 -18.42
C SER A 195 -11.27 3.71 -17.25
N PRO A 196 -11.64 5.00 -17.47
CA PRO A 196 -12.19 5.85 -16.43
C PRO A 196 -13.44 5.26 -15.75
N GLY A 197 -14.29 4.56 -16.52
CA GLY A 197 -15.49 3.89 -15.99
C GLY A 197 -15.16 2.71 -15.08
N LYS A 198 -14.12 1.93 -15.42
CA LYS A 198 -13.65 0.84 -14.55
C LYS A 198 -13.01 1.40 -13.29
N TYR A 199 -12.25 2.48 -13.40
CA TYR A 199 -11.64 3.17 -12.26
C TYR A 199 -12.72 3.72 -11.30
N LEU A 200 -13.75 4.43 -11.82
CA LEU A 200 -14.89 4.89 -11.02
C LEU A 200 -15.61 3.74 -10.32
N THR A 201 -15.83 2.63 -11.04
CA THR A 201 -16.42 1.43 -10.45
C THR A 201 -15.57 0.88 -9.31
N GLY A 202 -14.26 0.80 -9.48
CA GLY A 202 -13.33 0.37 -8.43
C GLY A 202 -13.43 1.25 -7.18
N VAL A 203 -13.40 2.58 -7.32
CA VAL A 203 -13.54 3.52 -6.20
C VAL A 203 -14.85 3.29 -5.44
N ARG A 204 -15.96 3.09 -6.15
CA ARG A 204 -17.27 2.81 -5.54
C ARG A 204 -17.30 1.47 -4.81
N ILE A 205 -16.64 0.45 -5.34
CA ILE A 205 -16.54 -0.87 -4.68
C ILE A 205 -15.72 -0.78 -3.41
N GLU A 206 -14.59 -0.05 -3.41
CA GLU A 206 -13.81 0.14 -2.19
C GLU A 206 -14.62 0.91 -1.13
N ALA A 207 -15.36 1.96 -1.50
CA ALA A 207 -16.27 2.63 -0.59
C ALA A 207 -17.37 1.68 -0.05
N ALA A 208 -17.93 0.82 -0.91
CA ALA A 208 -18.93 -0.16 -0.49
C ALA A 208 -18.37 -1.19 0.49
N LYS A 209 -17.12 -1.64 0.32
CA LYS A 209 -16.45 -2.52 1.28
C LYS A 209 -16.37 -1.91 2.67
N LEU A 210 -16.00 -0.63 2.78
CA LEU A 210 -15.95 0.07 4.06
C LEU A 210 -17.33 0.15 4.73
N LEU A 211 -18.37 0.50 3.96
CA LEU A 211 -19.72 0.59 4.50
C LEU A 211 -20.33 -0.78 4.86
N LEU A 212 -19.87 -1.85 4.21
CA LEU A 212 -20.31 -3.21 4.54
C LEU A 212 -19.78 -3.70 5.90
N LEU A 213 -18.73 -3.11 6.45
CA LEU A 213 -18.25 -3.41 7.80
C LEU A 213 -19.27 -3.03 8.87
N GLU A 214 -20.09 -2.01 8.58
CA GLU A 214 -21.21 -1.60 9.42
C GLU A 214 -22.44 -2.46 9.13
N ARG A 215 -22.77 -3.35 10.06
CA ARG A 215 -23.85 -4.35 9.88
C ARG A 215 -25.25 -3.72 9.77
N GLU A 216 -25.43 -2.52 10.28
CA GLU A 216 -26.71 -1.81 10.30
C GLU A 216 -27.12 -1.26 8.94
N TYR A 217 -26.16 -1.08 8.01
CA TYR A 217 -26.48 -0.52 6.71
C TYR A 217 -27.11 -1.55 5.78
N SER A 218 -28.30 -1.21 5.24
CA SER A 218 -28.92 -2.01 4.20
C SER A 218 -28.16 -1.90 2.87
N LEU A 219 -28.31 -2.90 2.00
CA LEU A 219 -27.65 -2.85 0.68
C LEU A 219 -28.20 -1.72 -0.19
N GLU A 220 -29.47 -1.32 -0.01
CA GLU A 220 -30.09 -0.16 -0.66
C GLU A 220 -29.41 1.13 -0.24
N LEU A 221 -29.18 1.31 1.06
CA LEU A 221 -28.48 2.46 1.59
C LEU A 221 -27.04 2.52 1.07
N ILE A 222 -26.32 1.41 1.16
CA ILE A 222 -24.93 1.31 0.66
C ILE A 222 -24.87 1.61 -0.84
N ALA A 223 -25.79 1.09 -1.64
CA ALA A 223 -25.85 1.38 -3.06
C ALA A 223 -26.00 2.90 -3.32
N GLY A 224 -26.90 3.55 -2.61
CA GLY A 224 -27.09 5.00 -2.70
C GLY A 224 -25.84 5.79 -2.30
N LEU A 225 -25.24 5.47 -1.14
CA LEU A 225 -24.03 6.12 -0.61
C LEU A 225 -22.78 5.90 -1.50
N CYS A 226 -22.76 4.84 -2.29
CA CYS A 226 -21.67 4.55 -3.22
C CYS A 226 -21.95 5.00 -4.66
N GLY A 227 -23.10 5.62 -4.95
CA GLY A 227 -23.46 6.09 -6.28
C GLY A 227 -23.88 4.99 -7.27
N PHE A 228 -24.35 3.83 -6.77
CA PHE A 228 -24.99 2.82 -7.59
C PHE A 228 -26.50 3.10 -7.74
N SER A 229 -27.04 2.82 -8.90
CA SER A 229 -28.46 3.06 -9.20
C SER A 229 -29.42 2.14 -8.43
N SER A 230 -28.96 1.01 -7.91
CA SER A 230 -29.77 0.07 -7.11
C SER A 230 -28.86 -0.94 -6.38
N ALA A 231 -29.41 -1.55 -5.31
CA ALA A 231 -28.74 -2.66 -4.62
C ALA A 231 -28.49 -3.87 -5.53
N THR A 232 -29.42 -4.17 -6.43
CA THR A 232 -29.26 -5.26 -7.42
C THR A 232 -28.05 -5.01 -8.33
N TYR A 233 -27.87 -3.77 -8.78
CA TYR A 233 -26.73 -3.41 -9.60
C TYR A 233 -25.42 -3.45 -8.80
N LEU A 234 -25.42 -2.92 -7.57
CA LEU A 234 -24.29 -3.07 -6.64
C LEU A 234 -23.90 -4.54 -6.46
N CYS A 235 -24.84 -5.43 -6.13
CA CYS A 235 -24.56 -6.85 -5.90
C CYS A 235 -23.89 -7.51 -7.12
N ARG A 236 -24.40 -7.23 -8.32
CA ARG A 236 -23.83 -7.76 -9.57
C ARG A 236 -22.42 -7.28 -9.82
N VAL A 237 -22.18 -5.96 -9.66
CA VAL A 237 -20.86 -5.35 -9.89
C VAL A 237 -19.89 -5.81 -8.82
N PHE A 238 -20.29 -5.78 -7.55
CA PHE A 238 -19.46 -6.21 -6.42
C PHE A 238 -18.98 -7.65 -6.58
N LYS A 239 -19.90 -8.59 -6.94
CA LYS A 239 -19.53 -9.99 -7.18
C LYS A 239 -18.57 -10.14 -8.36
N ARG A 240 -18.74 -9.35 -9.42
CA ARG A 240 -17.84 -9.37 -10.57
C ARG A 240 -16.42 -8.87 -10.22
N GLU A 241 -16.32 -7.81 -9.43
CA GLU A 241 -15.02 -7.19 -9.09
C GLU A 241 -14.29 -7.91 -7.94
N THR A 242 -15.03 -8.52 -6.99
CA THR A 242 -14.44 -9.14 -5.79
C THR A 242 -14.53 -10.68 -5.77
N GLY A 243 -15.28 -11.28 -6.67
CA GLY A 243 -15.57 -12.72 -6.68
C GLY A 243 -16.66 -13.15 -5.68
N GLN A 244 -17.06 -12.29 -4.74
CA GLN A 244 -18.02 -12.60 -3.66
C GLN A 244 -19.23 -11.67 -3.70
N THR A 245 -20.35 -12.12 -3.13
CA THR A 245 -21.50 -11.22 -2.93
C THR A 245 -21.23 -10.25 -1.77
N PRO A 246 -21.87 -9.06 -1.74
CA PRO A 246 -21.73 -8.13 -0.62
C PRO A 246 -22.06 -8.77 0.74
N ALA A 247 -23.08 -9.64 0.79
CA ALA A 247 -23.46 -10.34 2.02
C ALA A 247 -22.36 -11.30 2.48
N ALA A 248 -21.86 -12.15 1.57
CA ALA A 248 -20.76 -13.07 1.89
C ALA A 248 -19.48 -12.33 2.32
N TRP A 249 -19.20 -11.21 1.66
CA TRP A 249 -18.06 -10.36 2.02
C TRP A 249 -18.23 -9.76 3.43
N ARG A 250 -19.43 -9.25 3.76
CA ARG A 250 -19.78 -8.73 5.08
C ARG A 250 -19.60 -9.80 6.16
N ASP A 251 -20.10 -11.00 5.93
CA ASP A 251 -20.02 -12.11 6.90
C ASP A 251 -18.57 -12.52 7.19
N SER A 252 -17.70 -12.42 6.17
CA SER A 252 -16.29 -12.77 6.31
C SER A 252 -15.43 -11.68 6.96
N ASN A 253 -15.83 -10.40 6.86
CA ASN A 253 -14.95 -9.27 7.21
C ASN A 253 -15.52 -8.34 8.30
N ALA A 254 -16.85 -8.28 8.47
CA ALA A 254 -17.42 -7.42 9.50
C ALA A 254 -17.20 -8.00 10.90
N PRO A 255 -16.90 -7.18 11.92
CA PRO A 255 -16.76 -7.64 13.31
C PRO A 255 -18.03 -8.36 13.76
N ALA A 256 -17.86 -9.35 14.64
CA ALA A 256 -19.00 -10.07 15.20
C ALA A 256 -19.94 -9.07 15.92
N PRO A 257 -21.27 -9.24 15.80
CA PRO A 257 -22.21 -8.36 16.49
C PRO A 257 -21.91 -8.39 17.99
N ALA A 258 -21.84 -7.20 18.60
CA ALA A 258 -21.72 -7.10 20.05
C ALA A 258 -22.84 -7.93 20.69
N ARG A 259 -22.51 -8.93 21.50
CA ARG A 259 -23.52 -9.70 22.23
C ARG A 259 -24.27 -8.71 23.11
N HIS A 260 -25.54 -8.47 22.82
CA HIS A 260 -26.44 -7.82 23.76
C HIS A 260 -26.45 -8.70 25.01
N LEU A 261 -25.80 -8.27 26.07
CA LEU A 261 -26.03 -8.80 27.40
C LEU A 261 -27.50 -8.48 27.73
N PRO A 262 -28.32 -9.48 28.10
CA PRO A 262 -29.67 -9.21 28.55
C PRO A 262 -29.60 -8.22 29.73
N PRO A 263 -30.57 -7.30 29.85
CA PRO A 263 -30.61 -6.40 30.98
C PRO A 263 -30.64 -7.24 32.27
N GLN A 264 -29.67 -6.99 33.17
CA GLN A 264 -29.68 -7.58 34.46
C GLN A 264 -30.97 -7.10 35.16
N SER A 265 -31.89 -8.03 35.41
CA SER A 265 -33.07 -7.77 36.21
C SER A 265 -32.62 -7.42 37.64
N ASN A 266 -32.67 -6.14 37.96
CA ASN A 266 -32.61 -5.69 39.36
C ASN A 266 -33.94 -6.13 40.01
N GLU A 267 -33.99 -7.34 40.52
CA GLU A 267 -34.98 -7.69 41.52
C GLU A 267 -34.60 -6.98 42.85
N ILE A 268 -35.25 -5.84 43.07
CA ILE A 268 -35.28 -5.20 44.42
C ILE A 268 -36.29 -6.00 45.22
N TYR A 269 -35.80 -6.87 46.11
CA TYR A 269 -36.62 -7.41 47.19
C TYR A 269 -36.85 -6.32 48.22
N LEU A 270 -38.14 -5.94 48.43
CA LEU A 270 -38.63 -5.21 49.59
C LEU A 270 -38.90 -6.21 50.72
#